data_ee123e0d264bb7a3415c8bbee70af7ba
#
_entry.id   ee123e0d264bb7a3415c8bbee70af7ba
#
_cell.length_a   1.000
_cell.length_b   1.000
_cell.length_c   1.000
_cell.angle_alpha   90.00
_cell.angle_beta   90.00
_cell.angle_gamma   90.00
#
_symmetry.space_group_name_H-M   'P 1'
#
loop_
_entity.id
_entity.type
_entity.pdbx_description
1 polymer ?
#
loop_
_entity_poly.entity_id
_entity_poly.type
_entity_poly.pdbx_seq_one_letter_code
_entity_poly.pdbx_strand_id
1 'polypeptide(L)'
;MLVSKIQENDLTIELIDRLLFQEIEDTGENVDCIIVLGSIKATKYRLPIAIEAYHAGRSNKIMLCGGKLRDFPTGQYSEATHMYESALDLGVAKEDLFLENSSLNTVENILYALVELQRTLWLNKINKVLLVTTTYHMRRSLAIARYLFPAHITVIPCPQMILIHEKIIG
;
A
#
# COMPACT_ATOMS: atom_id res chain seq x y z
N MET A 1 15.77 20.43 8.59
CA MET A 1 16.50 19.54 9.53
C MET A 1 16.72 18.19 8.84
N LEU A 2 17.94 17.65 8.87
CA LEU A 2 18.20 16.32 8.27
C LEU A 2 17.73 15.24 9.25
N VAL A 3 16.88 14.33 8.78
CA VAL A 3 16.34 13.22 9.59
C VAL A 3 17.46 12.36 10.21
N SER A 4 18.60 12.21 9.51
CA SER A 4 19.77 11.49 9.99
C SER A 4 20.49 12.14 11.21
N LYS A 5 20.11 13.35 11.60
CA LYS A 5 20.66 14.06 12.76
C LYS A 5 19.72 14.12 13.95
N ILE A 6 18.52 13.55 13.83
CA ILE A 6 17.55 13.51 14.93
C ILE A 6 18.00 12.46 15.93
N GLN A 7 18.13 12.85 17.19
CA GLN A 7 18.39 11.94 18.31
C GLN A 7 17.06 11.48 18.91
N GLU A 8 17.08 10.36 19.63
CA GLU A 8 15.87 9.82 20.26
C GLU A 8 15.18 10.85 21.19
N ASN A 9 15.95 11.64 21.90
CA ASN A 9 15.45 12.70 22.80
C ASN A 9 14.82 13.90 22.06
N ASP A 10 15.03 14.03 20.74
CA ASP A 10 14.45 15.10 19.92
C ASP A 10 13.05 14.70 19.38
N LEU A 11 12.65 13.43 19.58
CA LEU A 11 11.39 12.89 19.06
C LEU A 11 10.21 13.35 19.92
N THR A 12 9.70 14.54 19.63
CA THR A 12 8.42 15.02 20.18
C THR A 12 7.25 14.46 19.37
N ILE A 13 6.05 14.45 19.95
CA ILE A 13 4.82 14.02 19.26
C ILE A 13 4.61 14.86 17.98
N GLU A 14 4.82 16.16 18.05
CA GLU A 14 4.69 17.08 16.90
C GLU A 14 5.71 16.75 15.80
N LEU A 15 6.95 16.39 16.17
CA LEU A 15 7.96 15.99 15.21
C LEU A 15 7.62 14.66 14.54
N ILE A 16 7.14 13.69 15.31
CA ILE A 16 6.68 12.39 14.79
C ILE A 16 5.51 12.59 13.84
N ASP A 17 4.52 13.39 14.23
CA ASP A 17 3.37 13.72 13.39
C ASP A 17 3.81 14.35 12.06
N ARG A 18 4.66 15.36 12.13
CA ARG A 18 5.20 16.02 10.94
C ARG A 18 6.01 15.08 10.03
N LEU A 19 6.78 14.16 10.61
CA LEU A 19 7.62 13.24 9.84
C LEU A 19 6.83 12.08 9.21
N LEU A 20 5.78 11.61 9.88
CA LEU A 20 5.07 10.41 9.45
C LEU A 20 3.72 10.70 8.78
N PHE A 21 3.01 11.75 9.19
CA PHE A 21 1.60 11.92 8.84
C PHE A 21 1.31 13.15 7.98
N GLN A 22 2.16 14.18 8.02
CA GLN A 22 1.90 15.41 7.28
C GLN A 22 1.97 15.17 5.74
N GLU A 23 0.99 15.71 5.00
CA GLU A 23 0.92 15.64 3.53
C GLU A 23 0.77 14.21 2.95
N ILE A 24 0.21 13.28 3.71
CA ILE A 24 -0.09 11.92 3.26
C ILE A 24 -1.57 11.56 3.46
N GLU A 25 -2.45 12.55 3.30
CA GLU A 25 -3.89 12.36 3.48
C GLU A 25 -4.52 11.72 2.22
N ASP A 26 -5.47 10.82 2.46
CA ASP A 26 -6.32 10.26 1.42
C ASP A 26 -7.36 11.32 1.00
N THR A 27 -7.38 11.65 -0.28
CA THR A 27 -8.33 12.64 -0.83
C THR A 27 -9.74 12.10 -1.01
N GLY A 28 -9.95 10.79 -0.84
CA GLY A 28 -11.25 10.15 -1.05
C GLY A 28 -11.69 10.00 -2.51
N GLU A 29 -10.84 10.39 -3.46
CA GLU A 29 -11.16 10.33 -4.89
C GLU A 29 -11.27 8.89 -5.41
N ASN A 30 -12.05 8.72 -6.49
CA ASN A 30 -12.05 7.48 -7.27
C ASN A 30 -10.74 7.33 -8.03
N VAL A 31 -10.31 6.07 -8.19
CA VAL A 31 -9.05 5.71 -8.80
C VAL A 31 -9.23 4.57 -9.80
N ASP A 32 -8.28 4.40 -10.71
CA ASP A 32 -8.31 3.33 -11.71
C ASP A 32 -7.87 1.98 -11.13
N CYS A 33 -6.99 1.99 -10.12
CA CYS A 33 -6.54 0.79 -9.42
C CYS A 33 -6.13 1.09 -7.97
N ILE A 34 -6.43 0.17 -7.07
CA ILE A 34 -5.94 0.15 -5.69
C ILE A 34 -4.70 -0.75 -5.66
N ILE A 35 -3.57 -0.23 -5.17
CA ILE A 35 -2.31 -0.98 -5.04
C ILE A 35 -2.03 -1.21 -3.55
N VAL A 36 -1.95 -2.48 -3.16
CA VAL A 36 -1.68 -2.88 -1.78
C VAL A 36 -0.27 -3.43 -1.68
N LEU A 37 0.59 -2.76 -0.91
CA LEU A 37 1.96 -3.21 -0.72
C LEU A 37 2.04 -4.35 0.30
N GLY A 38 2.81 -5.39 -0.04
CA GLY A 38 2.97 -6.59 0.77
C GLY A 38 3.70 -6.37 2.10
N SER A 39 3.37 -7.18 3.06
CA SER A 39 4.11 -7.44 4.30
C SER A 39 3.50 -8.67 4.98
N ILE A 40 4.18 -9.26 5.95
CA ILE A 40 3.66 -10.40 6.73
C ILE A 40 2.31 -10.10 7.43
N LYS A 41 2.04 -8.82 7.72
CA LYS A 41 0.80 -8.37 8.36
C LYS A 41 -0.15 -7.64 7.39
N ALA A 42 0.13 -7.66 6.07
CA ALA A 42 -0.64 -6.90 5.09
C ALA A 42 -2.10 -7.36 5.04
N THR A 43 -2.36 -8.65 5.10
CA THR A 43 -3.72 -9.23 5.14
C THR A 43 -4.54 -8.71 6.32
N LYS A 44 -3.91 -8.53 7.48
CA LYS A 44 -4.59 -8.04 8.68
C LYS A 44 -4.84 -6.54 8.68
N TYR A 45 -3.91 -5.75 8.15
CA TYR A 45 -3.90 -4.30 8.36
C TYR A 45 -4.08 -3.47 7.10
N ARG A 46 -3.59 -3.92 5.95
CA ARG A 46 -3.65 -3.16 4.69
C ARG A 46 -4.81 -3.60 3.81
N LEU A 47 -5.00 -4.89 3.69
CA LEU A 47 -6.05 -5.46 2.84
C LEU A 47 -7.47 -4.99 3.22
N PRO A 48 -7.89 -4.95 4.50
CA PRO A 48 -9.23 -4.49 4.86
C PRO A 48 -9.53 -3.07 4.35
N ILE A 49 -8.55 -2.16 4.40
CA ILE A 49 -8.70 -0.78 3.92
C ILE A 49 -8.88 -0.75 2.40
N ALA A 50 -8.11 -1.56 1.67
CA ALA A 50 -8.26 -1.68 0.22
C ALA A 50 -9.63 -2.25 -0.17
N ILE A 51 -10.12 -3.23 0.57
CA ILE A 51 -11.43 -3.85 0.36
C ILE A 51 -12.56 -2.87 0.69
N GLU A 52 -12.43 -2.09 1.75
CA GLU A 52 -13.38 -1.01 2.07
C GLU A 52 -13.47 0.01 0.93
N ALA A 53 -12.32 0.45 0.40
CA ALA A 53 -12.28 1.35 -0.75
C ALA A 53 -12.89 0.72 -2.01
N TYR A 54 -12.67 -0.57 -2.25
CA TYR A 54 -13.27 -1.32 -3.35
C TYR A 54 -14.80 -1.39 -3.21
N HIS A 55 -15.32 -1.80 -2.06
CA HIS A 55 -16.76 -1.87 -1.82
C HIS A 55 -17.44 -0.49 -1.78
N ALA A 56 -16.71 0.55 -1.43
CA ALA A 56 -17.17 1.94 -1.56
C ALA A 56 -17.21 2.44 -3.02
N GLY A 57 -16.79 1.62 -3.99
CA GLY A 57 -16.82 1.96 -5.41
C GLY A 57 -15.71 2.91 -5.87
N ARG A 58 -14.65 3.07 -5.08
CA ARG A 58 -13.51 3.95 -5.45
C ARG A 58 -12.69 3.39 -6.60
N SER A 59 -12.64 2.08 -6.74
CA SER A 59 -12.08 1.35 -7.88
C SER A 59 -12.71 -0.05 -7.95
N ASN A 60 -12.75 -0.60 -9.15
CA ASN A 60 -13.10 -2.01 -9.38
C ASN A 60 -11.86 -2.87 -9.68
N LYS A 61 -10.65 -2.40 -9.36
CA LYS A 61 -9.40 -3.15 -9.56
C LYS A 61 -8.49 -3.02 -8.36
N ILE A 62 -7.96 -4.17 -7.90
CA ILE A 62 -7.00 -4.24 -6.80
C ILE A 62 -5.76 -5.00 -7.28
N MET A 63 -4.59 -4.38 -7.14
CA MET A 63 -3.28 -4.99 -7.35
C MET A 63 -2.67 -5.33 -5.99
N LEU A 64 -2.40 -6.61 -5.76
CA LEU A 64 -1.80 -7.12 -4.53
C LEU A 64 -0.33 -7.42 -4.80
N CYS A 65 0.59 -6.73 -4.11
CA CYS A 65 2.02 -6.81 -4.34
C CYS A 65 2.74 -7.50 -3.19
N GLY A 66 3.76 -8.31 -3.49
CA GLY A 66 4.64 -8.92 -2.51
C GLY A 66 4.97 -10.38 -2.81
N GLY A 67 6.17 -10.60 -3.40
CA GLY A 67 6.67 -11.93 -3.75
C GLY A 67 7.36 -12.66 -2.60
N LYS A 68 7.64 -11.97 -1.48
CA LYS A 68 8.37 -12.58 -0.37
C LYS A 68 7.56 -13.71 0.26
N LEU A 69 8.14 -14.91 0.26
CA LEU A 69 7.53 -16.08 0.89
C LEU A 69 7.51 -15.92 2.41
N ARG A 70 6.39 -16.31 3.01
CA ARG A 70 6.16 -16.28 4.46
C ARG A 70 5.46 -17.53 4.91
N ASP A 71 5.71 -17.91 6.15
CA ASP A 71 4.98 -18.97 6.83
C ASP A 71 3.70 -18.38 7.46
N PHE A 72 2.56 -18.89 7.00
CA PHE A 72 1.24 -18.58 7.55
C PHE A 72 0.68 -19.86 8.20
N PRO A 73 -0.33 -19.75 9.07
CA PRO A 73 -0.95 -20.94 9.69
C PRO A 73 -1.47 -21.96 8.69
N THR A 74 -1.83 -21.52 7.48
CA THR A 74 -2.38 -22.35 6.39
C THR A 74 -1.31 -22.88 5.44
N GLY A 75 -0.03 -22.50 5.58
CA GLY A 75 1.05 -22.92 4.71
C GLY A 75 2.01 -21.79 4.32
N GLN A 76 2.94 -22.09 3.44
CA GLN A 76 3.90 -21.09 2.93
C GLN A 76 3.39 -20.49 1.63
N TYR A 77 3.24 -19.16 1.62
CA TYR A 77 2.75 -18.37 0.48
C TYR A 77 3.55 -17.09 0.30
N SER A 78 3.48 -16.49 -0.90
CA SER A 78 3.89 -15.10 -1.06
C SER A 78 2.92 -14.17 -0.32
N GLU A 79 3.40 -13.00 0.07
CA GLU A 79 2.57 -11.99 0.73
C GLU A 79 1.35 -11.61 -0.12
N ALA A 80 1.53 -11.50 -1.45
CA ALA A 80 0.45 -11.20 -2.39
C ALA A 80 -0.55 -12.36 -2.52
N THR A 81 -0.07 -13.61 -2.60
CA THR A 81 -0.97 -14.78 -2.68
C THR A 81 -1.83 -14.92 -1.42
N HIS A 82 -1.24 -14.72 -0.25
CA HIS A 82 -2.01 -14.75 1.00
C HIS A 82 -3.07 -13.66 1.08
N MET A 83 -2.76 -12.44 0.59
CA MET A 83 -3.77 -11.37 0.46
C MET A 83 -4.86 -11.72 -0.55
N TYR A 84 -4.48 -12.35 -1.67
CA TYR A 84 -5.41 -12.73 -2.73
C TYR A 84 -6.49 -13.70 -2.24
N GLU A 85 -6.10 -14.79 -1.58
CA GLU A 85 -7.05 -15.75 -1.01
C GLU A 85 -8.00 -15.07 0.00
N SER A 86 -7.44 -14.22 0.86
CA SER A 86 -8.25 -13.47 1.82
C SER A 86 -9.19 -12.45 1.16
N ALA A 87 -8.79 -11.84 0.04
CA ALA A 87 -9.65 -10.90 -0.70
C ALA A 87 -10.85 -11.60 -1.34
N LEU A 88 -10.65 -12.82 -1.88
CA LEU A 88 -11.75 -13.66 -2.39
C LEU A 88 -12.74 -13.98 -1.28
N ASP A 89 -12.25 -14.42 -0.11
CA ASP A 89 -13.09 -14.73 1.06
C ASP A 89 -13.89 -13.50 1.55
N LEU A 90 -13.38 -12.32 1.34
CA LEU A 90 -14.02 -11.05 1.69
C LEU A 90 -14.88 -10.45 0.56
N GLY A 91 -15.15 -11.23 -0.49
CA GLY A 91 -16.13 -10.90 -1.53
C GLY A 91 -15.63 -10.02 -2.66
N VAL A 92 -14.31 -9.91 -2.85
CA VAL A 92 -13.76 -9.25 -4.05
C VAL A 92 -13.87 -10.21 -5.23
N ALA A 93 -14.35 -9.72 -6.36
CA ALA A 93 -14.46 -10.54 -7.57
C ALA A 93 -13.07 -10.92 -8.11
N LYS A 94 -12.92 -12.17 -8.52
CA LYS A 94 -11.64 -12.71 -9.01
C LYS A 94 -11.07 -11.93 -10.19
N GLU A 95 -11.92 -11.48 -11.09
CA GLU A 95 -11.58 -10.68 -12.27
C GLU A 95 -11.11 -9.25 -11.96
N ASP A 96 -11.29 -8.82 -10.71
CA ASP A 96 -10.88 -7.51 -10.23
C ASP A 96 -9.54 -7.55 -9.45
N LEU A 97 -9.01 -8.77 -9.22
CA LEU A 97 -7.78 -8.99 -8.47
C LEU A 97 -6.60 -9.26 -9.41
N PHE A 98 -5.52 -8.51 -9.22
CA PHE A 98 -4.24 -8.70 -9.88
C PHE A 98 -3.14 -8.99 -8.87
N LEU A 99 -2.18 -9.83 -9.24
CA LEU A 99 -1.09 -10.27 -8.38
C LEU A 99 0.26 -9.83 -8.94
N GLU A 100 1.09 -9.31 -8.05
CA GLU A 100 2.51 -9.14 -8.25
C GLU A 100 3.25 -10.02 -7.21
N ASN A 101 3.88 -11.11 -7.65
CA ASN A 101 4.44 -12.16 -6.80
C ASN A 101 5.98 -12.24 -6.84
N SER A 102 6.66 -11.27 -7.44
CA SER A 102 8.11 -11.37 -7.70
C SER A 102 8.94 -10.44 -6.81
N SER A 103 8.32 -9.41 -6.25
CA SER A 103 9.02 -8.38 -5.47
C SER A 103 9.49 -8.88 -4.10
N LEU A 104 10.69 -8.43 -3.69
CA LEU A 104 11.30 -8.78 -2.40
C LEU A 104 11.46 -7.58 -1.45
N ASN A 105 11.20 -6.37 -1.92
CA ASN A 105 11.32 -5.13 -1.15
C ASN A 105 10.36 -4.05 -1.67
N THR A 106 10.28 -2.90 -0.99
CA THR A 106 9.34 -1.83 -1.32
C THR A 106 9.56 -1.23 -2.71
N VAL A 107 10.81 -1.09 -3.16
CA VAL A 107 11.11 -0.55 -4.50
C VAL A 107 10.60 -1.50 -5.57
N GLU A 108 10.87 -2.78 -5.41
CA GLU A 108 10.41 -3.83 -6.32
C GLU A 108 8.88 -3.96 -6.30
N ASN A 109 8.23 -3.90 -5.13
CA ASN A 109 6.76 -3.89 -5.04
C ASN A 109 6.16 -2.82 -5.96
N ILE A 110 6.69 -1.60 -5.94
CA ILE A 110 6.17 -0.48 -6.71
C ILE A 110 6.56 -0.61 -8.20
N LEU A 111 7.81 -0.98 -8.48
CA LEU A 111 8.31 -1.16 -9.85
C LEU A 111 7.57 -2.30 -10.57
N TYR A 112 7.39 -3.44 -9.90
CA TYR A 112 6.71 -4.58 -10.50
C TYR A 112 5.20 -4.38 -10.57
N ALA A 113 4.61 -3.62 -9.66
CA ALA A 113 3.23 -3.16 -9.81
C ALA A 113 3.05 -2.36 -11.11
N LEU A 114 3.98 -1.46 -11.45
CA LEU A 114 3.97 -0.75 -12.74
C LEU A 114 4.01 -1.70 -13.93
N VAL A 115 4.87 -2.71 -13.88
CA VAL A 115 4.97 -3.72 -14.95
C VAL A 115 3.65 -4.48 -15.10
N GLU A 116 3.05 -4.91 -13.99
CA GLU A 116 1.76 -5.61 -14.02
C GLU A 116 0.60 -4.69 -14.45
N LEU A 117 0.59 -3.44 -14.04
CA LEU A 117 -0.38 -2.45 -14.53
C LEU A 117 -0.28 -2.24 -16.03
N GLN A 118 0.96 -2.18 -16.60
CA GLN A 118 1.16 -2.11 -18.04
C GLN A 118 0.62 -3.34 -18.77
N ARG A 119 0.81 -4.54 -18.21
CA ARG A 119 0.37 -5.80 -18.80
C ARG A 119 -1.14 -6.01 -18.74
N THR A 120 -1.78 -5.52 -17.69
CA THR A 120 -3.19 -5.82 -17.39
C THR A 120 -4.15 -4.69 -17.72
N LEU A 121 -3.80 -3.45 -17.41
CA LEU A 121 -4.68 -2.28 -17.52
C LEU A 121 -4.20 -1.22 -18.51
N TRP A 122 -2.96 -1.31 -18.99
CA TRP A 122 -2.29 -0.33 -19.85
C TRP A 122 -2.05 1.02 -19.15
N LEU A 123 -0.81 1.35 -18.86
CA LEU A 123 -0.44 2.57 -18.12
C LEU A 123 -0.97 3.87 -18.73
N ASN A 124 -1.12 3.94 -20.05
CA ASN A 124 -1.69 5.10 -20.74
C ASN A 124 -3.20 5.31 -20.50
N LYS A 125 -3.88 4.32 -19.90
CA LYS A 125 -5.30 4.41 -19.51
C LYS A 125 -5.49 4.69 -18.03
N ILE A 126 -4.41 4.67 -17.26
CA ILE A 126 -4.42 4.92 -15.80
C ILE A 126 -4.09 6.39 -15.56
N ASN A 127 -4.93 7.08 -14.80
CA ASN A 127 -4.73 8.46 -14.39
C ASN A 127 -4.47 8.58 -12.88
N LYS A 128 -5.10 7.71 -12.09
CA LYS A 128 -5.01 7.73 -10.62
C LYS A 128 -4.87 6.34 -10.06
N VAL A 129 -4.01 6.18 -9.06
CA VAL A 129 -3.89 4.95 -8.27
C VAL A 129 -3.97 5.28 -6.78
N LEU A 130 -4.59 4.37 -6.01
CA LEU A 130 -4.62 4.43 -4.56
C LEU A 130 -3.51 3.54 -4.00
N LEU A 131 -2.55 4.11 -3.29
CA LEU A 131 -1.46 3.37 -2.68
C LEU A 131 -1.78 3.06 -1.22
N VAL A 132 -1.95 1.77 -0.89
CA VAL A 132 -2.31 1.30 0.45
C VAL A 132 -1.09 0.67 1.14
N THR A 133 -0.70 1.24 2.25
CA THR A 133 0.34 0.71 3.14
C THR A 133 0.15 1.28 4.56
N THR A 134 0.97 0.84 5.52
CA THR A 134 0.93 1.38 6.87
C THR A 134 1.49 2.81 6.93
N THR A 135 1.00 3.62 7.84
CA THR A 135 1.34 5.05 7.95
C THR A 135 2.85 5.30 8.01
N TYR A 136 3.58 4.54 8.84
CA TYR A 136 5.04 4.69 8.97
C TYR A 136 5.83 4.29 7.72
N HIS A 137 5.23 3.54 6.78
CA HIS A 137 5.80 3.22 5.47
C HIS A 137 5.33 4.17 4.36
N MET A 138 4.24 4.89 4.56
CA MET A 138 3.56 5.63 3.50
C MET A 138 4.45 6.68 2.87
N ARG A 139 5.11 7.53 3.66
CA ARG A 139 5.94 8.61 3.12
C ARG A 139 7.04 8.09 2.20
N ARG A 140 7.74 7.03 2.61
CA ARG A 140 8.77 6.40 1.80
C ARG A 140 8.19 5.75 0.55
N SER A 141 7.11 5.01 0.69
CA SER A 141 6.45 4.32 -0.43
C SER A 141 5.90 5.32 -1.45
N LEU A 142 5.30 6.41 -0.98
CA LEU A 142 4.78 7.47 -1.83
C LEU A 142 5.89 8.19 -2.61
N ALA A 143 7.03 8.47 -1.96
CA ALA A 143 8.19 9.06 -2.64
C ALA A 143 8.73 8.15 -3.75
N ILE A 144 8.86 6.85 -3.48
CA ILE A 144 9.27 5.85 -4.48
C ILE A 144 8.25 5.78 -5.63
N ALA A 145 6.97 5.72 -5.30
CA ALA A 145 5.91 5.65 -6.30
C ALA A 145 5.91 6.90 -7.20
N ARG A 146 5.97 8.09 -6.64
CA ARG A 146 6.01 9.34 -7.40
C ARG A 146 7.27 9.50 -8.27
N TYR A 147 8.36 8.84 -7.88
CA TYR A 147 9.58 8.80 -8.69
C TYR A 147 9.49 7.83 -9.87
N LEU A 148 8.86 6.66 -9.66
CA LEU A 148 8.80 5.58 -10.65
C LEU A 148 7.59 5.69 -11.59
N PHE A 149 6.45 6.20 -11.11
CA PHE A 149 5.24 6.29 -11.93
C PHE A 149 5.37 7.39 -12.99
N PRO A 150 4.78 7.18 -14.20
CA PRO A 150 4.67 8.22 -15.20
C PRO A 150 4.03 9.49 -14.63
N ALA A 151 4.51 10.66 -15.05
CA ALA A 151 4.08 11.95 -14.50
C ALA A 151 2.57 12.24 -14.64
N HIS A 152 1.88 11.58 -15.58
CA HIS A 152 0.43 11.71 -15.76
C HIS A 152 -0.38 10.90 -14.73
N ILE A 153 0.25 9.95 -14.01
CA ILE A 153 -0.44 9.12 -13.01
C ILE A 153 -0.31 9.75 -11.63
N THR A 154 -1.43 10.14 -11.06
CA THR A 154 -1.49 10.64 -9.69
C THR A 154 -1.53 9.47 -8.71
N VAL A 155 -0.60 9.45 -7.76
CA VAL A 155 -0.56 8.47 -6.68
C VAL A 155 -1.18 9.08 -5.42
N ILE A 156 -2.35 8.57 -5.03
CA ILE A 156 -3.09 9.00 -3.83
C ILE A 156 -2.70 8.09 -2.67
N PRO A 157 -2.19 8.62 -1.56
CA PRO A 157 -1.87 7.81 -0.39
C PRO A 157 -3.15 7.40 0.34
N CYS A 158 -3.20 6.15 0.78
CA CYS A 158 -4.23 5.65 1.69
C CYS A 158 -3.53 4.94 2.85
N PRO A 159 -3.06 5.72 3.85
CA PRO A 159 -2.36 5.16 4.99
C PRO A 159 -3.33 4.43 5.91
N GLN A 160 -2.96 3.22 6.32
CA GLN A 160 -3.62 2.62 7.46
C GLN A 160 -3.31 3.43 8.71
N MET A 161 -4.31 4.03 9.29
CA MET A 161 -4.18 4.75 10.56
C MET A 161 -3.91 3.76 11.69
N ILE A 162 -2.68 3.71 12.17
CA ILE A 162 -2.36 3.07 13.45
C ILE A 162 -2.64 4.12 14.51
N LEU A 163 -3.61 3.87 15.38
CA LEU A 163 -3.84 4.71 16.55
C LEU A 163 -2.58 4.64 17.44
N ILE A 164 -1.72 5.63 17.30
CA ILE A 164 -0.47 5.74 18.06
C ILE A 164 -0.77 5.90 19.56
N HIS A 165 -1.97 6.39 19.90
CA HIS A 165 -2.40 6.64 21.30
C HIS A 165 -2.41 5.39 22.19
N GLU A 166 -2.58 4.20 21.63
CA GLU A 166 -2.61 2.97 22.47
C GLU A 166 -1.23 2.31 22.65
N LYS A 167 -0.20 2.72 21.93
CA LYS A 167 1.14 2.08 21.99
C LYS A 167 2.24 2.92 22.62
N ILE A 168 1.99 4.20 22.88
CA ILE A 168 3.00 5.10 23.52
C ILE A 168 2.77 5.21 25.03
N ILE A 169 1.64 4.71 25.54
CA ILE A 169 1.27 4.81 26.97
C ILE A 169 1.17 3.41 27.64
N GLY A 170 1.67 2.36 26.99
CA GLY A 170 1.71 0.99 27.54
C GLY A 170 3.11 0.57 27.91
#